data_60ea400c4ad6edceaa2e8444d7e39be5
#
_entry.id   60ea400c4ad6edceaa2e8444d7e39be5
#
_cell.length_a   1.000
_cell.length_b   1.000
_cell.length_c   1.000
_cell.angle_alpha   90.00
_cell.angle_beta   90.00
_cell.angle_gamma   90.00
#
_symmetry.space_group_name_H-M   'P 1'
#
loop_
_entity.id
_entity.type
_entity.pdbx_description
1 polymer ?
#
loop_
_entity_poly.entity_id
_entity_poly.type
_entity_poly.pdbx_seq_one_letter_code
_entity_poly.pdbx_strand_id
1 'polypeptide(L)'
;MSIDKNITNQLVPMVVEQTGRSERAFDIYSRLLKERIIFLGTPIDDMISSLVIAQLLFLESEDSDKDIYLYINSPGGIITSGFGIYDTMQYIKPDVATICMGQAASMGAFLLAGGAKGKRSALPNSRIMIHQPMGGAQGQADDILSLIHISEPTRPDYI
;
A
#
# COMPACT_ATOMS: atom_id res chain seq x y z
N MET A 1 9.43 -30.37 -9.06
CA MET A 1 8.66 -29.82 -10.19
C MET A 1 8.80 -28.32 -10.12
N SER A 2 9.70 -27.75 -10.94
CA SER A 2 10.01 -26.33 -10.93
C SER A 2 8.86 -25.61 -11.67
N ILE A 3 8.12 -24.77 -10.95
CA ILE A 3 7.12 -23.89 -11.58
C ILE A 3 7.91 -22.83 -12.34
N ASP A 4 7.73 -22.83 -13.65
CA ASP A 4 8.42 -21.96 -14.59
C ASP A 4 8.09 -20.49 -14.25
N LYS A 5 9.10 -19.74 -13.80
CA LYS A 5 8.97 -18.32 -13.43
C LYS A 5 8.49 -17.43 -14.61
N ASN A 6 8.46 -17.98 -15.81
CA ASN A 6 7.99 -17.28 -17.02
C ASN A 6 6.46 -17.21 -17.13
N ILE A 7 5.71 -18.05 -16.41
CA ILE A 7 4.24 -18.07 -16.49
C ILE A 7 3.62 -16.84 -15.79
N THR A 8 4.25 -16.35 -14.72
CA THR A 8 3.73 -15.20 -13.95
C THR A 8 3.83 -13.88 -14.72
N ASN A 9 4.81 -13.71 -15.59
CA ASN A 9 4.96 -12.51 -16.43
C ASN A 9 3.94 -12.43 -17.58
N GLN A 10 3.30 -13.55 -17.96
CA GLN A 10 2.31 -13.59 -19.05
C GLN A 10 0.87 -13.30 -18.58
N LEU A 11 0.64 -13.17 -17.27
CA LEU A 11 -0.69 -12.95 -16.68
C LEU A 11 -1.06 -11.47 -16.55
N VAL A 12 -0.14 -10.53 -16.79
CA VAL A 12 -0.45 -9.10 -16.78
C VAL A 12 -0.93 -8.70 -18.17
N PRO A 13 -2.22 -8.38 -18.35
CA PRO A 13 -2.75 -8.04 -19.67
C PRO A 13 -2.15 -6.72 -20.17
N MET A 14 -1.90 -6.69 -21.49
CA MET A 14 -1.47 -5.48 -22.19
C MET A 14 -2.68 -4.77 -22.78
N VAL A 15 -2.71 -3.45 -22.64
CA VAL A 15 -3.69 -2.56 -23.25
C VAL A 15 -3.02 -1.74 -24.33
N VAL A 16 -3.60 -1.73 -25.53
CA VAL A 16 -3.12 -0.94 -26.66
C VAL A 16 -3.96 0.31 -26.80
N GLU A 17 -3.34 1.48 -26.69
CA GLU A 17 -3.96 2.77 -26.98
C GLU A 17 -3.57 3.23 -28.39
N GLN A 18 -4.58 3.56 -29.19
CA GLN A 18 -4.39 4.21 -30.47
C GLN A 18 -4.55 5.72 -30.33
N THR A 19 -3.50 6.47 -30.59
CA THR A 19 -3.52 7.93 -30.62
C THR A 19 -3.12 8.41 -32.01
N GLY A 20 -4.12 8.62 -32.85
CA GLY A 20 -3.92 9.02 -34.24
C GLY A 20 -3.17 7.95 -35.04
N ARG A 21 -1.89 8.24 -35.43
CA ARG A 21 -1.05 7.32 -36.22
C ARG A 21 -0.11 6.45 -35.37
N SER A 22 -0.14 6.55 -34.04
CA SER A 22 0.74 5.78 -33.16
C SER A 22 -0.04 4.84 -32.26
N GLU A 23 0.44 3.62 -32.13
CA GLU A 23 -0.03 2.64 -31.14
C GLU A 23 0.98 2.58 -30.00
N ARG A 24 0.49 2.62 -28.76
CA ARG A 24 1.30 2.40 -27.56
C ARG A 24 0.69 1.29 -26.74
N ALA A 25 1.52 0.31 -26.40
CA ALA A 25 1.14 -0.77 -25.50
C ALA A 25 1.57 -0.44 -24.07
N PHE A 26 0.65 -0.63 -23.13
CA PHE A 26 0.89 -0.48 -21.69
C PHE A 26 0.46 -1.77 -20.99
N ASP A 27 1.16 -2.19 -19.94
CA ASP A 27 0.56 -3.14 -19.02
C ASP A 27 -0.61 -2.48 -18.27
N ILE A 28 -1.52 -3.29 -17.71
CA ILE A 28 -2.72 -2.78 -17.08
C ILE A 28 -2.43 -1.84 -15.91
N TYR A 29 -1.37 -2.10 -15.13
CA TYR A 29 -1.01 -1.25 -13.99
C TYR A 29 -0.46 0.10 -14.44
N SER A 30 0.40 0.10 -15.47
CA SER A 30 0.89 1.35 -16.09
C SER A 30 -0.25 2.15 -16.71
N ARG A 31 -1.28 1.48 -17.26
CA ARG A 31 -2.46 2.16 -17.79
C ARG A 31 -3.30 2.77 -16.67
N LEU A 32 -3.50 2.07 -15.57
CA LEU A 32 -4.21 2.58 -14.41
C LEU A 32 -3.47 3.76 -13.78
N LEU A 33 -2.14 3.71 -13.72
CA LEU A 33 -1.31 4.80 -13.18
C LEU A 33 -1.52 6.12 -13.93
N LYS A 34 -1.78 6.09 -15.24
CA LYS A 34 -2.15 7.30 -16.00
C LYS A 34 -3.45 7.96 -15.52
N GLU A 35 -4.36 7.16 -14.96
CA GLU A 35 -5.60 7.65 -14.32
C GLU A 35 -5.39 7.95 -12.84
N ARG A 36 -4.13 8.04 -12.40
CA ARG A 36 -3.71 8.31 -11.02
C ARG A 36 -4.15 7.22 -10.03
N ILE A 37 -4.30 5.99 -10.51
CA ILE A 37 -4.70 4.83 -9.73
C ILE A 37 -3.49 3.97 -9.44
N ILE A 38 -3.23 3.73 -8.16
CA ILE A 38 -2.26 2.77 -7.64
C ILE A 38 -3.03 1.59 -7.07
N PHE A 39 -2.64 0.37 -7.44
CA PHE A 39 -3.29 -0.84 -6.97
C PHE A 39 -2.37 -1.65 -6.05
N LEU A 40 -2.71 -1.70 -4.76
CA LEU A 40 -2.05 -2.50 -3.75
C LEU A 40 -2.82 -3.82 -3.56
N GLY A 41 -2.47 -4.83 -4.34
CA GLY A 41 -3.18 -6.13 -4.42
C GLY A 41 -2.43 -7.31 -3.81
N THR A 42 -1.38 -7.06 -3.02
CA THR A 42 -0.47 -8.08 -2.49
C THR A 42 -0.15 -7.83 -1.02
N PRO A 43 0.51 -8.78 -0.33
CA PRO A 43 1.18 -8.48 0.95
C PRO A 43 2.18 -7.34 0.80
N ILE A 44 2.35 -6.56 1.85
CA ILE A 44 3.26 -5.42 1.90
C ILE A 44 4.64 -5.89 2.36
N ASP A 45 5.61 -5.80 1.47
CA ASP A 45 7.03 -6.01 1.73
C ASP A 45 7.83 -4.78 1.27
N ASP A 46 9.16 -4.85 1.38
CA ASP A 46 10.04 -3.72 1.01
C ASP A 46 10.00 -3.41 -0.49
N MET A 47 9.82 -4.42 -1.34
CA MET A 47 9.72 -4.22 -2.78
C MET A 47 8.41 -3.51 -3.14
N ILE A 48 7.30 -4.00 -2.64
CA ILE A 48 5.96 -3.41 -2.87
C ILE A 48 5.92 -1.99 -2.30
N SER A 49 6.46 -1.78 -1.10
CA SER A 49 6.57 -0.45 -0.50
C SER A 49 7.32 0.52 -1.42
N SER A 50 8.50 0.13 -1.87
CA SER A 50 9.32 0.95 -2.77
C SER A 50 8.59 1.30 -4.07
N LEU A 51 7.85 0.33 -4.65
CA LEU A 51 7.07 0.56 -5.87
C LEU A 51 5.91 1.52 -5.64
N VAL A 52 5.17 1.38 -4.54
CA VAL A 52 4.04 2.27 -4.22
C VAL A 52 4.55 3.69 -3.94
N ILE A 53 5.62 3.83 -3.17
CA ILE A 53 6.28 5.12 -2.88
C ILE A 53 6.72 5.80 -4.18
N ALA A 54 7.40 5.08 -5.07
CA ALA A 54 7.84 5.63 -6.35
C ALA A 54 6.66 6.11 -7.21
N GLN A 55 5.55 5.37 -7.23
CA GLN A 55 4.33 5.77 -7.95
C GLN A 55 3.67 7.01 -7.34
N LEU A 56 3.63 7.12 -6.00
CA LEU A 56 3.10 8.30 -5.31
C LEU A 56 3.91 9.56 -5.68
N LEU A 57 5.25 9.48 -5.57
CA LEU A 57 6.14 10.59 -5.92
C LEU A 57 6.08 10.96 -7.41
N PHE A 58 5.97 9.96 -8.29
CA PHE A 58 5.79 10.18 -9.72
C PHE A 58 4.49 10.95 -10.01
N LEU A 59 3.37 10.52 -9.42
CA LEU A 59 2.08 11.16 -9.63
C LEU A 59 2.03 12.59 -9.05
N GLU A 60 2.71 12.84 -7.93
CA GLU A 60 2.89 14.20 -7.42
C GLU A 60 3.65 15.07 -8.41
N SER A 61 4.74 14.56 -9.01
CA SER A 61 5.54 15.30 -9.98
C SER A 61 4.80 15.62 -11.28
N GLU A 62 3.84 14.76 -11.68
CA GLU A 62 3.02 14.96 -12.87
C GLU A 62 1.95 16.05 -12.67
N ASP A 63 1.26 16.01 -11.53
CA ASP A 63 0.23 16.99 -11.20
C ASP A 63 -0.02 16.97 -9.67
N SER A 64 0.45 17.99 -8.99
CA SER A 64 0.36 18.09 -7.53
C SER A 64 -1.01 18.55 -7.01
N ASP A 65 -1.93 18.93 -7.88
CA ASP A 65 -3.23 19.47 -7.47
C ASP A 65 -4.38 18.45 -7.64
N LYS A 66 -4.10 17.31 -8.27
CA LYS A 66 -5.08 16.24 -8.45
C LYS A 66 -4.90 15.09 -7.47
N ASP A 67 -6.01 14.57 -6.98
CA ASP A 67 -6.02 13.42 -6.09
C ASP A 67 -5.35 12.17 -6.70
N ILE A 68 -4.79 11.35 -5.82
CA ILE A 68 -4.27 10.02 -6.13
C ILE A 68 -5.22 8.99 -5.51
N TYR A 69 -5.50 7.90 -6.22
CA TYR A 69 -6.39 6.84 -5.77
C TYR A 69 -5.59 5.58 -5.44
N LEU A 70 -5.59 5.18 -4.18
CA LEU A 70 -4.96 3.95 -3.72
C LEU A 70 -6.03 2.89 -3.48
N TYR A 71 -6.12 1.92 -4.39
CA TYR A 71 -6.99 0.76 -4.26
C TYR A 71 -6.29 -0.34 -3.47
N ILE A 72 -6.94 -0.82 -2.40
CA ILE A 72 -6.32 -1.74 -1.44
C ILE A 72 -7.09 -3.07 -1.43
N ASN A 73 -6.37 -4.14 -1.76
CA ASN A 73 -6.77 -5.53 -1.57
C ASN A 73 -5.58 -6.30 -0.97
N SER A 74 -5.27 -6.03 0.30
CA SER A 74 -4.05 -6.52 0.94
C SER A 74 -4.32 -7.12 2.32
N PRO A 75 -3.67 -8.25 2.65
CA PRO A 75 -3.69 -8.81 4.00
C PRO A 75 -2.82 -8.01 4.99
N GLY A 76 -2.14 -6.95 4.55
CA GLY A 76 -1.12 -6.26 5.31
C GLY A 76 0.28 -6.83 5.06
N GLY A 77 1.18 -6.70 6.02
CA GLY A 77 2.56 -7.17 5.89
C GLY A 77 3.52 -6.46 6.82
N ILE A 78 4.73 -6.17 6.34
CA ILE A 78 5.83 -5.60 7.13
C ILE A 78 5.47 -4.18 7.58
N ILE A 79 5.55 -3.94 8.88
CA ILE A 79 5.13 -2.68 9.49
C ILE A 79 5.96 -1.50 8.99
N THR A 80 7.28 -1.63 8.98
CA THR A 80 8.20 -0.56 8.52
C THR A 80 7.98 -0.21 7.05
N SER A 81 7.75 -1.21 6.21
CA SER A 81 7.42 -1.02 4.80
C SER A 81 6.08 -0.29 4.61
N GLY A 82 5.09 -0.63 5.43
CA GLY A 82 3.80 0.07 5.43
C GLY A 82 3.89 1.50 5.94
N PHE A 83 4.71 1.78 6.96
CA PHE A 83 4.95 3.16 7.41
C PHE A 83 5.62 4.01 6.33
N GLY A 84 6.55 3.45 5.55
CA GLY A 84 7.13 4.16 4.42
C GLY A 84 6.07 4.64 3.41
N ILE A 85 5.10 3.79 3.10
CA ILE A 85 3.96 4.18 2.24
C ILE A 85 3.12 5.26 2.93
N TYR A 86 2.75 5.05 4.20
CA TYR A 86 1.93 5.99 4.96
C TYR A 86 2.55 7.38 5.04
N ASP A 87 3.81 7.45 5.44
CA ASP A 87 4.53 8.72 5.55
C ASP A 87 4.60 9.44 4.21
N THR A 88 4.81 8.70 3.11
CA THR A 88 4.78 9.27 1.76
C THR A 88 3.40 9.82 1.41
N MET A 89 2.32 9.09 1.74
CA MET A 89 0.94 9.58 1.54
C MET A 89 0.67 10.88 2.29
N GLN A 90 1.27 11.07 3.48
CA GLN A 90 1.13 12.30 4.27
C GLN A 90 2.07 13.42 3.81
N TYR A 91 3.21 13.07 3.21
CA TYR A 91 4.24 14.02 2.80
C TYR A 91 3.92 14.73 1.49
N ILE A 92 3.36 13.99 0.51
CA ILE A 92 3.02 14.54 -0.81
C ILE A 92 1.87 15.55 -0.74
N LYS A 93 1.85 16.51 -1.66
CA LYS A 93 0.81 17.54 -1.71
C LYS A 93 -0.57 17.01 -2.14
N PRO A 94 -0.69 16.09 -3.12
CA PRO A 94 -1.99 15.53 -3.51
C PRO A 94 -2.67 14.79 -2.37
N ASP A 95 -3.99 14.93 -2.25
CA ASP A 95 -4.77 14.06 -1.38
C ASP A 95 -4.75 12.63 -1.92
N VAL A 96 -4.50 11.66 -1.03
CA VAL A 96 -4.59 10.24 -1.35
C VAL A 96 -5.95 9.70 -0.91
N ALA A 97 -6.82 9.44 -1.88
CA ALA A 97 -8.08 8.76 -1.64
C ALA A 97 -7.84 7.24 -1.56
N THR A 98 -8.37 6.59 -0.52
CA THR A 98 -8.17 5.16 -0.30
C THR A 98 -9.47 4.37 -0.43
N ILE A 99 -9.41 3.22 -1.11
CA ILE A 99 -10.59 2.41 -1.42
C ILE A 99 -10.28 0.94 -1.12
N CYS A 100 -11.01 0.34 -0.18
CA CYS A 100 -10.90 -1.09 0.09
C CYS A 100 -11.69 -1.90 -0.94
N MET A 101 -11.02 -2.82 -1.63
CA MET A 101 -11.59 -3.81 -2.54
C MET A 101 -11.20 -5.21 -2.08
N GLY A 102 -12.16 -6.05 -1.73
CA GLY A 102 -11.90 -7.37 -1.19
C GLY A 102 -11.46 -7.31 0.28
N GLN A 103 -10.21 -7.01 0.57
CA GLN A 103 -9.78 -6.87 1.97
C GLN A 103 -8.75 -5.77 2.20
N ALA A 104 -8.81 -5.17 3.38
CA ALA A 104 -7.76 -4.35 3.95
C ALA A 104 -7.51 -4.83 5.38
N ALA A 105 -6.45 -5.61 5.60
CA ALA A 105 -6.16 -6.20 6.89
C ALA A 105 -4.83 -5.70 7.46
N SER A 106 -4.74 -5.59 8.79
CA SER A 106 -3.51 -5.21 9.49
C SER A 106 -2.93 -3.91 8.93
N MET A 107 -1.71 -3.89 8.42
CA MET A 107 -1.08 -2.73 7.78
C MET A 107 -1.88 -2.23 6.56
N GLY A 108 -2.62 -3.09 5.85
CA GLY A 108 -3.54 -2.65 4.79
C GLY A 108 -4.71 -1.82 5.32
N ALA A 109 -5.26 -2.18 6.50
CA ALA A 109 -6.29 -1.38 7.16
C ALA A 109 -5.73 -0.04 7.69
N PHE A 110 -4.48 -0.04 8.14
CA PHE A 110 -3.79 1.18 8.55
C PHE A 110 -3.64 2.15 7.38
N LEU A 111 -3.18 1.67 6.21
CA LEU A 111 -3.08 2.50 5.00
C LEU A 111 -4.44 3.00 4.52
N LEU A 112 -5.50 2.17 4.61
CA LEU A 112 -6.86 2.59 4.29
C LEU A 112 -7.29 3.77 5.19
N ALA A 113 -7.02 3.67 6.49
CA ALA A 113 -7.32 4.72 7.46
C ALA A 113 -6.45 5.98 7.26
N GLY A 114 -5.26 5.82 6.68
CA GLY A 114 -4.33 6.90 6.35
C GLY A 114 -4.72 7.78 5.17
N GLY A 115 -5.76 7.41 4.42
CA GLY A 115 -6.29 8.22 3.32
C GLY A 115 -6.84 9.56 3.78
N ALA A 116 -6.94 10.52 2.88
CA ALA A 116 -7.41 11.86 3.15
C ALA A 116 -8.82 11.86 3.76
N LYS A 117 -9.08 12.82 4.64
CA LYS A 117 -10.37 12.93 5.36
C LYS A 117 -11.53 13.10 4.35
N GLY A 118 -12.54 12.23 4.47
CA GLY A 118 -13.69 12.23 3.56
C GLY A 118 -13.45 11.52 2.23
N LYS A 119 -12.23 11.04 1.96
CA LYS A 119 -11.85 10.32 0.73
C LYS A 119 -11.47 8.85 0.98
N ARG A 120 -12.00 8.27 2.06
CA ARG A 120 -11.81 6.87 2.44
C ARG A 120 -13.10 6.11 2.22
N SER A 121 -13.04 4.99 1.50
CA SER A 121 -14.22 4.20 1.15
C SER A 121 -13.91 2.70 1.13
N ALA A 122 -14.95 1.90 1.11
CA ALA A 122 -14.88 0.46 0.98
C ALA A 122 -16.05 -0.04 0.14
N LEU A 123 -15.83 -1.05 -0.68
CA LEU A 123 -16.90 -1.70 -1.41
C LEU A 123 -17.79 -2.51 -0.44
N PRO A 124 -19.09 -2.70 -0.75
CA PRO A 124 -20.05 -3.28 0.18
C PRO A 124 -19.68 -4.65 0.77
N ASN A 125 -18.96 -5.47 0.00
CA ASN A 125 -18.53 -6.81 0.41
C ASN A 125 -17.06 -6.86 0.85
N SER A 126 -16.42 -5.70 1.05
CA SER A 126 -15.04 -5.63 1.50
C SER A 126 -14.93 -5.97 2.98
N ARG A 127 -13.79 -6.57 3.33
CA ARG A 127 -13.43 -6.89 4.70
C ARG A 127 -12.33 -5.94 5.18
N ILE A 128 -12.56 -5.29 6.31
CA ILE A 128 -11.54 -4.48 7.00
C ILE A 128 -11.24 -5.17 8.33
N MET A 129 -9.95 -5.42 8.61
CA MET A 129 -9.53 -6.11 9.84
C MET A 129 -8.35 -5.40 10.47
N ILE A 130 -8.51 -5.07 11.74
CA ILE A 130 -7.45 -4.53 12.60
C ILE A 130 -7.18 -5.56 13.70
N HIS A 131 -5.93 -5.84 13.97
CA HIS A 131 -5.48 -6.70 15.05
C HIS A 131 -4.21 -6.14 15.67
N GLN A 132 -3.86 -6.63 16.86
CA GLN A 132 -2.58 -6.27 17.46
C GLN A 132 -1.41 -6.73 16.56
N PRO A 133 -0.34 -5.95 16.47
CA PRO A 133 0.85 -6.37 15.74
C PRO A 133 1.36 -7.71 16.25
N MET A 134 1.65 -8.61 15.32
CA MET A 134 2.39 -9.85 15.61
C MET A 134 3.83 -9.61 15.20
N GLY A 135 4.75 -9.89 16.09
CA GLY A 135 6.17 -9.71 15.83
C GLY A 135 7.00 -10.72 16.59
N GLY A 136 8.21 -10.94 16.11
CA GLY A 136 9.28 -11.63 16.80
C GLY A 136 10.53 -10.76 16.76
N ALA A 137 11.32 -10.78 17.80
CA ALA A 137 12.63 -10.13 17.83
C ALA A 137 13.71 -11.21 17.94
N GLN A 138 14.80 -11.04 17.19
CA GLN A 138 16.02 -11.80 17.33
C GLN A 138 17.15 -10.84 17.72
N GLY A 139 17.85 -11.14 18.80
CA GLY A 139 18.94 -10.30 19.31
C GLY A 139 19.41 -10.79 20.68
N GLN A 140 20.27 -10.01 21.32
CA GLN A 140 20.63 -10.23 22.70
C GLN A 140 19.41 -9.97 23.62
N ALA A 141 19.38 -10.66 24.77
CA ALA A 141 18.21 -10.56 25.67
C ALA A 141 17.87 -9.11 26.07
N ASP A 142 18.88 -8.29 26.28
CA ASP A 142 18.70 -6.87 26.64
C ASP A 142 18.09 -6.05 25.50
N ASP A 143 18.42 -6.34 24.24
CA ASP A 143 17.81 -5.69 23.08
C ASP A 143 16.33 -6.06 22.94
N ILE A 144 16.01 -7.33 23.17
CA ILE A 144 14.62 -7.82 23.13
C ILE A 144 13.77 -7.20 24.24
N LEU A 145 14.32 -7.13 25.45
CA LEU A 145 13.65 -6.48 26.59
C LEU A 145 13.42 -4.99 26.35
N SER A 146 14.37 -4.29 25.75
CA SER A 146 14.23 -2.88 25.39
C SER A 146 13.08 -2.65 24.40
N LEU A 147 12.95 -3.49 23.37
CA LEU A 147 11.84 -3.44 22.40
C LEU A 147 10.47 -3.68 23.05
N ILE A 148 10.38 -4.62 24.00
CA ILE A 148 9.13 -4.90 24.74
C ILE A 148 8.72 -3.69 25.58
N HIS A 149 9.65 -3.03 26.28
CA HIS A 149 9.37 -1.85 27.10
C HIS A 149 8.96 -0.62 26.26
N ILE A 150 9.46 -0.47 25.04
CA ILE A 150 9.07 0.62 24.14
C ILE A 150 7.64 0.41 23.59
N SER A 151 7.20 -0.83 23.43
CA SER A 151 5.91 -1.16 22.84
C SER A 151 4.77 -1.29 23.86
N GLU A 152 5.04 -1.29 25.16
CA GLU A 152 3.98 -1.27 26.15
C GLU A 152 3.37 0.14 26.26
N PRO A 153 2.05 0.30 25.98
CA PRO A 153 1.39 1.55 26.31
C PRO A 153 1.47 1.76 27.84
N THR A 154 2.02 2.87 28.26
CA THR A 154 1.95 3.29 29.66
C THR A 154 0.47 3.28 30.06
N ARG A 155 0.04 2.27 30.82
CA ARG A 155 -1.26 2.31 31.48
C ARG A 155 -1.23 3.50 32.43
N PRO A 156 -2.22 4.43 32.36
CA PRO A 156 -2.39 5.38 33.44
C PRO A 156 -2.64 4.56 34.70
N ASP A 157 -1.81 4.76 35.71
CA ASP A 157 -2.07 4.23 37.04
C ASP A 157 -3.38 4.88 37.54
N TYR A 158 -4.44 4.11 37.49
CA TYR A 158 -5.66 4.50 38.23
C TYR A 158 -5.39 4.32 39.71
N ILE A 159 -5.21 5.43 40.41
CA ILE A 159 -5.29 5.51 41.86
C ILE A 159 -6.75 5.40 42.25
#